data_e703e215997feddd20cc53c2a86b837b
#
_entry.id   e703e215997feddd20cc53c2a86b837b
#
_cell.length_a   1.000
_cell.length_b   1.000
_cell.length_c   1.000
_cell.angle_alpha   90.00
_cell.angle_beta   90.00
_cell.angle_gamma   90.00
#
_symmetry.space_group_name_H-M   'P 1'
#
loop_
_entity.id
_entity.type
_entity.pdbx_description
1 polymer ?
#
loop_
_entity_poly.entity_id
_entity_poly.type
_entity_poly.pdbx_seq_one_letter_code
_entity_poly.pdbx_strand_id
1 'polypeptide(L)'
;MFTKRDLLQQRTSIDQLKRHNSLSPQSAEMLGQSIASSWQRSASCAIPKERLAAPLLAQHNKAKTTLDLALEACSNDLSHIAAQSSMVIAVGDVGSTIIWTASSTQMQSAAEKVHFIAGGQWAEEEVGTNALALSLKTQQSSCVFSNEHYMESVHDWVCYAAPVIDPYSKQVLGVVDLSTTWKNHNTLGVLAAERCASIIQTALIEQQRQRLYIRAFA
;
A
#
# COMPACT_ATOMS: atom_id res chain seq x y z
N MET A 1 13.43 -17.08 9.05
CA MET A 1 13.65 -16.58 7.68
C MET A 1 12.89 -17.51 6.75
N PHE A 2 11.80 -17.04 6.12
CA PHE A 2 11.01 -17.87 5.20
C PHE A 2 11.84 -18.19 3.96
N THR A 3 11.93 -19.48 3.61
CA THR A 3 12.56 -19.91 2.37
C THR A 3 11.59 -19.74 1.18
N LYS A 4 12.09 -19.74 -0.04
CA LYS A 4 11.24 -19.73 -1.24
C LYS A 4 10.25 -20.90 -1.27
N ARG A 5 10.60 -22.02 -0.63
CA ARG A 5 9.75 -23.20 -0.47
C ARG A 5 8.60 -22.93 0.50
N ASP A 6 8.88 -22.24 1.61
CA ASP A 6 7.86 -21.86 2.61
C ASP A 6 6.83 -20.93 1.98
N LEU A 7 7.28 -19.95 1.18
CA LEU A 7 6.41 -19.01 0.47
C LEU A 7 5.52 -19.72 -0.59
N LEU A 8 6.06 -20.69 -1.31
CA LEU A 8 5.28 -21.50 -2.25
C LEU A 8 4.25 -22.38 -1.51
N GLN A 9 4.61 -22.94 -0.38
CA GLN A 9 3.73 -23.75 0.43
C GLN A 9 2.60 -22.91 1.04
N GLN A 10 2.91 -21.71 1.53
CA GLN A 10 1.93 -20.73 1.99
C GLN A 10 0.95 -20.35 0.87
N ARG A 11 1.46 -20.05 -0.33
CA ARG A 11 0.63 -19.75 -1.51
C ARG A 11 -0.34 -20.89 -1.82
N THR A 12 0.15 -22.13 -1.85
CA THR A 12 -0.69 -23.31 -2.14
C THR A 12 -1.76 -23.51 -1.07
N SER A 13 -1.42 -23.31 0.20
CA SER A 13 -2.36 -23.41 1.32
C SER A 13 -3.46 -22.37 1.24
N ILE A 14 -3.11 -21.11 0.90
CA ILE A 14 -4.08 -20.02 0.71
C ILE A 14 -5.01 -20.33 -0.48
N ASP A 15 -4.50 -20.87 -1.60
CA ASP A 15 -5.33 -21.27 -2.73
C ASP A 15 -6.35 -22.35 -2.37
N GLN A 16 -5.96 -23.31 -1.54
CA GLN A 16 -6.88 -24.32 -1.04
C GLN A 16 -7.99 -23.72 -0.16
N LEU A 17 -7.64 -22.74 0.70
CA LEU A 17 -8.60 -22.04 1.55
C LEU A 17 -9.62 -21.24 0.75
N LYS A 18 -9.18 -20.59 -0.34
CA LYS A 18 -10.05 -19.82 -1.25
C LYS A 18 -11.12 -20.67 -1.93
N ARG A 19 -10.77 -21.90 -2.31
CA ARG A 19 -11.72 -22.83 -3.00
C ARG A 19 -12.91 -23.24 -2.13
N HIS A 20 -12.74 -23.23 -0.82
CA HIS A 20 -13.77 -23.68 0.12
C HIS A 20 -14.65 -22.55 0.69
N ASN A 21 -14.39 -21.30 0.32
CA ASN A 21 -15.16 -20.07 0.70
C ASN A 21 -15.48 -19.93 2.20
N SER A 22 -14.80 -20.69 3.06
CA SER A 22 -14.94 -20.64 4.51
C SER A 22 -13.56 -20.53 5.14
N LEU A 23 -13.30 -19.38 5.74
CA LEU A 23 -12.15 -19.25 6.65
C LEU A 23 -12.47 -20.08 7.89
N SER A 24 -11.95 -21.30 7.95
CA SER A 24 -11.93 -22.05 9.21
C SER A 24 -11.05 -21.29 10.23
N PRO A 25 -11.24 -21.49 11.54
CA PRO A 25 -10.36 -20.90 12.54
C PRO A 25 -8.87 -21.19 12.31
N GLN A 26 -8.53 -22.38 11.80
CA GLN A 26 -7.17 -22.77 11.44
C GLN A 26 -6.65 -21.99 10.22
N SER A 27 -7.51 -21.68 9.25
CA SER A 27 -7.18 -20.86 8.10
C SER A 27 -6.90 -19.41 8.47
N ALA A 28 -7.68 -18.87 9.40
CA ALA A 28 -7.49 -17.51 9.92
C ALA A 28 -6.16 -17.39 10.69
N GLU A 29 -5.77 -18.43 11.41
CA GLU A 29 -4.48 -18.48 12.12
C GLU A 29 -3.29 -18.50 11.16
N MET A 30 -3.39 -19.21 10.03
CA MET A 30 -2.36 -19.25 8.99
C MET A 30 -2.19 -17.92 8.23
N LEU A 31 -3.28 -17.17 7.99
CA LEU A 31 -3.25 -15.88 7.31
C LEU A 31 -2.81 -14.72 8.22
N GLY A 32 -2.79 -14.91 9.53
CA GLY A 32 -2.70 -13.81 10.48
C GLY A 32 -4.03 -13.07 10.63
N GLN A 33 -4.31 -12.63 11.84
CA GLN A 33 -5.63 -12.11 12.23
C GLN A 33 -6.09 -10.88 11.42
N SER A 34 -5.17 -9.97 11.07
CA SER A 34 -5.48 -8.75 10.33
C SER A 34 -5.90 -9.04 8.89
N ILE A 35 -5.19 -9.95 8.20
CA ILE A 35 -5.52 -10.37 6.83
C ILE A 35 -6.83 -11.15 6.83
N ALA A 36 -7.01 -12.09 7.76
CA ALA A 36 -8.25 -12.87 7.87
C ALA A 36 -9.48 -11.98 8.10
N SER A 37 -9.36 -10.98 8.98
CA SER A 37 -10.44 -10.00 9.23
C SER A 37 -10.71 -9.13 7.99
N SER A 38 -9.68 -8.72 7.26
CA SER A 38 -9.81 -7.97 6.00
C SER A 38 -10.52 -8.82 4.93
N TRP A 39 -10.17 -10.10 4.82
CA TRP A 39 -10.82 -11.03 3.90
C TRP A 39 -12.32 -11.21 4.19
N GLN A 40 -12.70 -11.30 5.46
CA GLN A 40 -14.11 -11.39 5.85
C GLN A 40 -14.89 -10.14 5.44
N ARG A 41 -14.32 -8.95 5.65
CA ARG A 41 -14.93 -7.69 5.21
C ARG A 41 -15.04 -7.63 3.69
N SER A 42 -13.96 -7.95 2.97
CA SER A 42 -13.94 -7.96 1.50
C SER A 42 -14.98 -8.91 0.91
N ALA A 43 -15.13 -10.10 1.51
CA ALA A 43 -16.16 -11.06 1.10
C ALA A 43 -17.59 -10.53 1.33
N SER A 44 -17.83 -9.75 2.39
CA SER A 44 -19.13 -9.15 2.67
C SER A 44 -19.49 -8.00 1.72
N CYS A 45 -18.51 -7.37 1.09
CA CYS A 45 -18.72 -6.29 0.11
C CYS A 45 -19.07 -6.78 -1.30
N ALA A 46 -19.16 -8.11 -1.52
CA ALA A 46 -19.45 -8.73 -2.82
C ALA A 46 -18.52 -8.28 -3.96
N ILE A 47 -17.26 -8.01 -3.65
CA ILE A 47 -16.26 -7.57 -4.64
C ILE A 47 -15.91 -8.73 -5.57
N PRO A 48 -15.91 -8.55 -6.91
CA PRO A 48 -15.46 -9.58 -7.83
C PRO A 48 -13.94 -9.83 -7.64
N LYS A 49 -13.57 -11.06 -7.29
CA LYS A 49 -12.15 -11.46 -7.14
C LYS A 49 -11.39 -11.38 -8.46
N GLU A 50 -12.09 -11.62 -9.56
CA GLU A 50 -11.60 -11.61 -10.93
C GLU A 50 -11.44 -10.20 -11.51
N ARG A 51 -11.68 -9.17 -10.72
CA ARG A 51 -11.44 -7.78 -11.13
C ARG A 51 -10.02 -7.61 -11.65
N LEU A 52 -9.87 -7.06 -12.84
CA LEU A 52 -8.57 -6.93 -13.51
C LEU A 52 -7.77 -5.74 -13.00
N ALA A 53 -8.44 -4.65 -12.62
CA ALA A 53 -7.80 -3.41 -12.17
C ALA A 53 -8.69 -2.66 -11.17
N ALA A 54 -8.06 -1.85 -10.32
CA ALA A 54 -8.77 -0.94 -9.41
C ALA A 54 -9.59 0.10 -10.21
N PRO A 55 -10.70 0.60 -9.66
CA PRO A 55 -11.40 1.74 -10.28
C PRO A 55 -10.47 2.95 -10.38
N LEU A 56 -10.66 3.77 -11.42
CA LEU A 56 -9.99 5.05 -11.56
C LEU A 56 -10.96 6.17 -11.21
N LEU A 57 -10.58 7.02 -10.28
CA LEU A 57 -11.30 8.26 -10.02
C LEU A 57 -10.86 9.34 -10.99
N ALA A 58 -11.81 10.10 -11.53
CA ALA A 58 -11.49 11.27 -12.28
C ALA A 58 -10.72 12.27 -11.40
N GLN A 59 -9.57 12.72 -11.88
CA GLN A 59 -8.81 13.75 -11.17
C GLN A 59 -9.60 15.05 -11.17
N HIS A 60 -10.10 15.43 -10.00
CA HIS A 60 -10.71 16.74 -9.80
C HIS A 60 -9.63 17.68 -9.27
N ASN A 61 -9.65 18.95 -9.73
CA ASN A 61 -8.82 20.00 -9.14
C ASN A 61 -9.21 20.24 -7.67
N LYS A 62 -8.67 19.45 -6.76
CA LYS A 62 -8.81 19.66 -5.31
C LYS A 62 -7.71 20.59 -4.82
N ALA A 63 -8.00 21.38 -3.79
CA ALA A 63 -6.95 22.12 -3.10
C ALA A 63 -5.90 21.13 -2.56
N LYS A 64 -4.61 21.49 -2.69
CA LYS A 64 -3.52 20.64 -2.19
C LYS A 64 -3.62 20.45 -0.69
N THR A 65 -3.55 19.22 -0.26
CA THR A 65 -3.48 18.84 1.15
C THR A 65 -2.08 19.05 1.72
N THR A 66 -1.94 18.94 3.01
CA THR A 66 -0.62 18.97 3.67
C THR A 66 0.28 17.80 3.19
N LEU A 67 -0.33 16.64 2.91
CA LEU A 67 0.37 15.48 2.37
C LEU A 67 0.87 15.75 0.95
N ASP A 68 0.05 16.36 0.08
CA ASP A 68 0.45 16.70 -1.30
C ASP A 68 1.67 17.62 -1.31
N LEU A 69 1.66 18.65 -0.45
CA LEU A 69 2.78 19.59 -0.35
C LEU A 69 4.07 18.91 0.16
N ALA A 70 3.95 18.04 1.17
CA ALA A 70 5.11 17.28 1.68
C ALA A 70 5.67 16.34 0.61
N LEU A 71 4.78 15.69 -0.14
CA LEU A 71 5.15 14.78 -1.20
C LEU A 71 5.87 15.51 -2.34
N GLU A 72 5.44 16.71 -2.73
CA GLU A 72 6.15 17.54 -3.71
C GLU A 72 7.61 17.84 -3.28
N ALA A 73 7.84 18.06 -1.99
CA ALA A 73 9.18 18.35 -1.47
C ALA A 73 10.12 17.14 -1.47
N CYS A 74 9.59 15.90 -1.40
CA CYS A 74 10.40 14.68 -1.29
C CYS A 74 10.18 13.68 -2.45
N SER A 75 9.39 14.00 -3.46
CA SER A 75 9.06 13.11 -4.57
C SER A 75 10.28 12.64 -5.37
N ASN A 76 11.33 13.49 -5.48
CA ASN A 76 12.58 13.13 -6.15
C ASN A 76 13.31 12.02 -5.40
N ASP A 77 13.37 12.06 -4.07
CA ASP A 77 14.01 11.02 -3.25
C ASP A 77 13.27 9.69 -3.40
N LEU A 78 11.94 9.72 -3.33
CA LEU A 78 11.10 8.53 -3.52
C LEU A 78 11.23 7.97 -4.95
N SER A 79 11.28 8.84 -5.97
CA SER A 79 11.49 8.43 -7.36
C SER A 79 12.85 7.77 -7.55
N HIS A 80 13.88 8.29 -6.91
CA HIS A 80 15.22 7.72 -6.96
C HIS A 80 15.26 6.32 -6.31
N ILE A 81 14.61 6.14 -5.16
CA ILE A 81 14.47 4.85 -4.50
C ILE A 81 13.73 3.86 -5.42
N ALA A 82 12.61 4.27 -6.04
CA ALA A 82 11.87 3.42 -6.96
C ALA A 82 12.71 3.00 -8.16
N ALA A 83 13.44 3.93 -8.78
CA ALA A 83 14.27 3.67 -9.94
C ALA A 83 15.43 2.69 -9.66
N GLN A 84 15.98 2.70 -8.43
CA GLN A 84 17.06 1.81 -8.00
C GLN A 84 16.58 0.47 -7.44
N SER A 85 15.29 0.33 -7.22
CA SER A 85 14.66 -0.91 -6.74
C SER A 85 13.90 -1.60 -7.87
N SER A 86 13.55 -2.86 -7.69
CA SER A 86 12.61 -3.57 -8.58
C SER A 86 11.17 -3.40 -8.08
N MET A 87 10.79 -2.17 -7.69
CA MET A 87 9.52 -1.88 -7.01
C MET A 87 8.77 -0.75 -7.71
N VAL A 88 7.48 -0.67 -7.44
CA VAL A 88 6.67 0.54 -7.55
C VAL A 88 6.44 1.08 -6.14
N ILE A 89 6.56 2.38 -5.98
CA ILE A 89 6.22 3.11 -4.76
C ILE A 89 4.96 3.91 -5.05
N ALA A 90 3.94 3.73 -4.24
CA ALA A 90 2.70 4.49 -4.30
C ALA A 90 2.46 5.24 -2.99
N VAL A 91 1.89 6.41 -3.08
CA VAL A 91 1.37 7.16 -1.91
C VAL A 91 -0.12 7.31 -2.10
N GLY A 92 -0.88 6.83 -1.11
CA GLY A 92 -2.34 6.94 -1.05
C GLY A 92 -2.78 7.94 0.00
N ASP A 93 -3.91 8.59 -0.25
CA ASP A 93 -4.61 9.40 0.74
C ASP A 93 -5.35 8.53 1.77
N VAL A 94 -6.00 9.14 2.74
CA VAL A 94 -6.77 8.44 3.78
C VAL A 94 -7.98 7.68 3.24
N GLY A 95 -8.42 7.97 2.00
CA GLY A 95 -9.47 7.25 1.28
C GLY A 95 -8.94 6.11 0.43
N SER A 96 -7.66 5.78 0.54
CA SER A 96 -6.99 4.75 -0.29
C SER A 96 -6.95 5.09 -1.78
N THR A 97 -7.09 6.36 -2.15
CA THR A 97 -6.84 6.82 -3.52
C THR A 97 -5.35 7.06 -3.68
N ILE A 98 -4.74 6.45 -4.67
CA ILE A 98 -3.34 6.73 -4.99
C ILE A 98 -3.24 8.16 -5.55
N ILE A 99 -2.43 9.00 -4.89
CA ILE A 99 -2.20 10.41 -5.28
C ILE A 99 -0.88 10.59 -6.00
N TRP A 100 0.07 9.66 -5.83
CA TRP A 100 1.37 9.71 -6.47
C TRP A 100 1.98 8.31 -6.60
N THR A 101 2.74 8.10 -7.70
CA THR A 101 3.52 6.88 -7.90
C THR A 101 4.86 7.17 -8.57
N ALA A 102 5.84 6.34 -8.25
CA ALA A 102 7.06 6.16 -9.04
C ALA A 102 7.36 4.67 -9.15
N SER A 103 7.83 4.23 -10.31
CA SER A 103 8.09 2.81 -10.53
C SER A 103 9.44 2.59 -11.21
N SER A 104 10.04 1.44 -10.89
CA SER A 104 11.11 0.90 -11.73
C SER A 104 10.55 0.52 -13.10
N THR A 105 11.41 0.53 -14.11
CA THR A 105 11.05 0.11 -15.48
C THR A 105 10.41 -1.28 -15.52
N GLN A 106 10.83 -2.17 -14.61
CA GLN A 106 10.30 -3.55 -14.52
C GLN A 106 8.85 -3.60 -14.04
N MET A 107 8.43 -2.69 -13.15
CA MET A 107 7.12 -2.70 -12.52
C MET A 107 6.11 -1.76 -13.19
N GLN A 108 6.56 -0.82 -14.01
CA GLN A 108 5.71 0.22 -14.59
C GLN A 108 4.50 -0.36 -15.34
N SER A 109 4.73 -1.22 -16.34
CA SER A 109 3.64 -1.82 -17.11
C SER A 109 2.71 -2.70 -16.27
N ALA A 110 3.23 -3.37 -15.24
CA ALA A 110 2.41 -4.16 -14.33
C ALA A 110 1.52 -3.27 -13.45
N ALA A 111 2.06 -2.15 -12.95
CA ALA A 111 1.31 -1.19 -12.16
C ALA A 111 0.19 -0.51 -12.97
N GLU A 112 0.49 -0.11 -14.21
CA GLU A 112 -0.49 0.48 -15.13
C GLU A 112 -1.67 -0.47 -15.41
N LYS A 113 -1.38 -1.77 -15.64
CA LYS A 113 -2.41 -2.78 -15.95
C LYS A 113 -3.44 -2.97 -14.84
N VAL A 114 -3.04 -2.83 -13.60
CA VAL A 114 -3.93 -3.01 -12.43
C VAL A 114 -4.41 -1.68 -11.85
N HIS A 115 -4.09 -0.57 -12.51
CA HIS A 115 -4.33 0.80 -12.05
C HIS A 115 -3.71 1.10 -10.67
N PHE A 116 -2.52 0.55 -10.41
CA PHE A 116 -1.70 0.94 -9.25
C PHE A 116 -0.91 2.20 -9.60
N ILE A 117 -1.64 3.24 -9.97
CA ILE A 117 -1.19 4.54 -10.48
C ILE A 117 -2.01 5.67 -9.85
N ALA A 118 -1.59 6.93 -10.03
CA ALA A 118 -2.35 8.07 -9.54
C ALA A 118 -3.81 8.06 -10.07
N GLY A 119 -4.77 8.23 -9.17
CA GLY A 119 -6.20 8.10 -9.41
C GLY A 119 -6.76 6.70 -9.15
N GLY A 120 -5.94 5.67 -8.98
CA GLY A 120 -6.38 4.32 -8.65
C GLY A 120 -7.00 4.27 -7.25
N GLN A 121 -8.20 3.66 -7.15
CA GLN A 121 -8.94 3.52 -5.90
C GLN A 121 -8.67 2.15 -5.29
N TRP A 122 -7.84 2.13 -4.26
CA TRP A 122 -7.40 0.89 -3.61
C TRP A 122 -8.04 0.67 -2.22
N ALA A 123 -9.22 1.26 -2.00
CA ALA A 123 -10.00 1.00 -0.80
C ALA A 123 -10.39 -0.48 -0.69
N GLU A 124 -10.49 -0.99 0.54
CA GLU A 124 -10.86 -2.38 0.80
C GLU A 124 -12.25 -2.70 0.22
N GLU A 125 -13.15 -1.73 0.21
CA GLU A 125 -14.51 -1.84 -0.35
C GLU A 125 -14.52 -1.95 -1.88
N GLU A 126 -13.45 -1.52 -2.55
CA GLU A 126 -13.33 -1.51 -4.01
C GLU A 126 -12.57 -2.71 -4.56
N VAL A 127 -11.44 -3.05 -3.96
CA VAL A 127 -10.53 -4.09 -4.47
C VAL A 127 -10.29 -5.23 -3.48
N GLY A 128 -10.85 -5.13 -2.30
CA GLY A 128 -10.65 -6.10 -1.23
C GLY A 128 -9.30 -5.95 -0.53
N THR A 129 -8.91 -7.00 0.18
CA THR A 129 -7.68 -7.04 0.99
C THR A 129 -6.46 -6.68 0.17
N ASN A 130 -5.76 -5.63 0.58
CA ASN A 130 -4.49 -5.17 0.04
C ASN A 130 -3.69 -4.46 1.14
N ALA A 131 -2.38 -4.28 0.96
CA ALA A 131 -1.51 -3.74 2.02
C ALA A 131 -1.81 -2.26 2.31
N LEU A 132 -2.12 -1.47 1.28
CA LEU A 132 -2.41 -0.04 1.40
C LEU A 132 -3.63 0.20 2.30
N ALA A 133 -4.78 -0.40 1.98
CA ALA A 133 -6.01 -0.28 2.76
C ALA A 133 -5.85 -0.89 4.17
N LEU A 134 -5.14 -2.03 4.28
CA LEU A 134 -4.90 -2.68 5.56
C LEU A 134 -4.08 -1.80 6.50
N SER A 135 -3.01 -1.17 5.98
CA SER A 135 -2.16 -0.25 6.76
C SER A 135 -2.94 0.97 7.26
N LEU A 136 -3.78 1.58 6.42
CA LEU A 136 -4.67 2.67 6.83
C LEU A 136 -5.66 2.23 7.91
N LYS A 137 -6.28 1.07 7.74
CA LYS A 137 -7.30 0.54 8.67
C LYS A 137 -6.72 0.23 10.03
N THR A 138 -5.54 -0.39 10.08
CA THR A 138 -4.88 -0.78 11.33
C THR A 138 -4.01 0.31 11.92
N GLN A 139 -3.69 1.34 11.13
CA GLN A 139 -2.70 2.38 11.45
C GLN A 139 -1.31 1.80 11.79
N GLN A 140 -1.01 0.66 11.21
CA GLN A 140 0.25 -0.06 11.37
C GLN A 140 0.83 -0.44 10.02
N SER A 141 2.14 -0.67 9.99
CA SER A 141 2.78 -1.21 8.80
C SER A 141 2.25 -2.61 8.51
N SER A 142 2.10 -2.93 7.24
CA SER A 142 1.52 -4.20 6.79
C SER A 142 2.32 -4.80 5.64
N CYS A 143 2.20 -6.11 5.50
CA CYS A 143 2.65 -6.85 4.33
C CYS A 143 1.48 -7.73 3.86
N VAL A 144 1.18 -7.68 2.58
CA VAL A 144 0.23 -8.60 1.93
C VAL A 144 0.96 -9.34 0.82
N PHE A 145 1.03 -10.65 0.95
CA PHE A 145 1.84 -11.50 0.10
C PHE A 145 0.98 -12.31 -0.87
N SER A 146 1.22 -12.13 -2.18
CA SER A 146 0.67 -13.02 -3.20
C SER A 146 -0.85 -13.23 -3.04
N ASN A 147 -1.28 -14.45 -2.80
CA ASN A 147 -2.69 -14.85 -2.67
C ASN A 147 -3.37 -14.36 -1.38
N GLU A 148 -2.67 -13.65 -0.51
CA GLU A 148 -3.30 -12.91 0.58
C GLU A 148 -4.08 -11.70 0.07
N HIS A 149 -3.75 -11.18 -1.13
CA HIS A 149 -4.60 -10.19 -1.80
C HIS A 149 -5.95 -10.81 -2.18
N TYR A 150 -7.00 -10.00 -2.06
CA TYR A 150 -8.35 -10.45 -2.45
C TYR A 150 -8.51 -10.48 -3.97
N MET A 151 -8.01 -9.46 -4.68
CA MET A 151 -8.04 -9.33 -6.13
C MET A 151 -7.00 -10.23 -6.80
N GLU A 152 -7.44 -11.12 -7.70
CA GLU A 152 -6.59 -12.15 -8.32
C GLU A 152 -5.50 -11.58 -9.23
N SER A 153 -5.76 -10.46 -9.88
CA SER A 153 -4.81 -9.82 -10.81
C SER A 153 -3.50 -9.35 -10.16
N VAL A 154 -3.45 -9.28 -8.83
CA VAL A 154 -2.24 -8.93 -8.05
C VAL A 154 -1.69 -10.10 -7.23
N HIS A 155 -2.11 -11.34 -7.51
CA HIS A 155 -1.56 -12.52 -6.84
C HIS A 155 -0.08 -12.79 -7.16
N ASP A 156 0.47 -12.17 -8.18
CA ASP A 156 1.91 -12.23 -8.44
C ASP A 156 2.71 -11.15 -7.69
N TRP A 157 2.04 -10.35 -6.85
CA TRP A 157 2.66 -9.26 -6.12
C TRP A 157 2.90 -9.59 -4.65
N VAL A 158 3.82 -8.85 -4.05
CA VAL A 158 3.96 -8.65 -2.61
C VAL A 158 4.02 -7.14 -2.37
N CYS A 159 3.21 -6.69 -1.42
CA CYS A 159 3.03 -5.28 -1.10
C CYS A 159 3.39 -5.03 0.36
N TYR A 160 4.12 -3.96 0.61
CA TYR A 160 4.54 -3.52 1.94
C TYR A 160 4.07 -2.10 2.13
N ALA A 161 3.24 -1.85 3.13
CA ALA A 161 2.69 -0.54 3.36
C ALA A 161 3.02 -0.01 4.76
N ALA A 162 3.16 1.30 4.88
CA ALA A 162 3.35 1.98 6.14
C ALA A 162 2.54 3.27 6.18
N PRO A 163 1.86 3.59 7.30
CA PRO A 163 1.08 4.80 7.42
C PRO A 163 1.99 6.04 7.48
N VAL A 164 1.56 7.12 6.83
CA VAL A 164 2.15 8.45 6.97
C VAL A 164 1.41 9.17 8.08
N ILE A 165 2.08 9.37 9.21
CA ILE A 165 1.50 9.97 10.42
C ILE A 165 2.01 11.40 10.56
N ASP A 166 1.11 12.34 10.75
CA ASP A 166 1.47 13.71 11.08
C ASP A 166 2.27 13.74 12.40
N PRO A 167 3.50 14.25 12.39
CA PRO A 167 4.36 14.22 13.58
C PRO A 167 3.83 15.06 14.74
N TYR A 168 2.94 16.03 14.49
CA TYR A 168 2.36 16.92 15.49
C TYR A 168 0.98 16.47 15.98
N SER A 169 0.03 16.28 15.07
CA SER A 169 -1.34 15.89 15.42
C SER A 169 -1.50 14.40 15.70
N LYS A 170 -0.52 13.58 15.30
CA LYS A 170 -0.54 12.11 15.36
C LYS A 170 -1.64 11.46 14.50
N GLN A 171 -2.27 12.24 13.63
CA GLN A 171 -3.27 11.73 12.69
C GLN A 171 -2.61 11.06 11.49
N VAL A 172 -3.23 10.01 10.98
CA VAL A 172 -2.83 9.40 9.71
C VAL A 172 -3.25 10.33 8.58
N LEU A 173 -2.31 10.74 7.73
CA LEU A 173 -2.53 11.59 6.56
C LEU A 173 -2.63 10.79 5.27
N GLY A 174 -2.13 9.57 5.26
CA GLY A 174 -2.10 8.69 4.11
C GLY A 174 -1.22 7.48 4.37
N VAL A 175 -0.77 6.85 3.31
CA VAL A 175 0.00 5.60 3.35
C VAL A 175 1.02 5.57 2.22
N VAL A 176 2.18 4.99 2.49
CA VAL A 176 3.15 4.59 1.44
C VAL A 176 3.06 3.10 1.25
N ASP A 177 3.03 2.66 0.00
CA ASP A 177 3.09 1.25 -0.37
C ASP A 177 4.25 1.00 -1.34
N LEU A 178 5.03 -0.03 -1.06
CA LEU A 178 6.11 -0.54 -1.89
C LEU A 178 5.71 -1.91 -2.40
N SER A 179 5.51 -2.03 -3.71
CA SER A 179 5.05 -3.27 -4.32
C SER A 179 6.05 -3.82 -5.34
N THR A 180 6.19 -5.13 -5.36
CA THR A 180 7.01 -5.85 -6.35
C THR A 180 6.41 -7.24 -6.61
N THR A 181 7.02 -8.01 -7.51
CA THR A 181 6.60 -9.41 -7.68
C THR A 181 6.99 -10.24 -6.47
N TRP A 182 6.16 -11.24 -6.09
CA TRP A 182 6.45 -12.11 -4.93
C TRP A 182 7.80 -12.84 -5.04
N LYS A 183 8.32 -13.02 -6.26
CA LYS A 183 9.64 -13.63 -6.50
C LYS A 183 10.80 -12.77 -5.99
N ASN A 184 10.57 -11.46 -5.91
CA ASN A 184 11.50 -10.46 -5.37
C ASN A 184 11.19 -10.11 -3.91
N HIS A 185 10.37 -10.94 -3.22
CA HIS A 185 10.06 -10.73 -1.80
C HIS A 185 11.33 -10.48 -0.98
N ASN A 186 11.28 -9.44 -0.17
CA ASN A 186 12.36 -9.05 0.72
C ASN A 186 11.83 -8.92 2.15
N THR A 187 12.48 -9.60 3.09
CA THR A 187 12.13 -9.54 4.52
C THR A 187 12.26 -8.13 5.12
N LEU A 188 13.01 -7.23 4.47
CA LEU A 188 13.14 -5.82 4.86
C LEU A 188 12.10 -4.91 4.19
N GLY A 189 11.16 -5.46 3.41
CA GLY A 189 10.20 -4.66 2.65
C GLY A 189 9.33 -3.75 3.50
N VAL A 190 8.87 -4.23 4.67
CA VAL A 190 8.11 -3.40 5.62
C VAL A 190 8.96 -2.25 6.16
N LEU A 191 10.21 -2.52 6.54
CA LEU A 191 11.13 -1.48 7.00
C LEU A 191 11.42 -0.45 5.90
N ALA A 192 11.51 -0.88 4.65
CA ALA A 192 11.66 0.03 3.50
C ALA A 192 10.43 0.94 3.34
N ALA A 193 9.21 0.41 3.50
CA ALA A 193 7.98 1.20 3.48
C ALA A 193 7.95 2.22 4.63
N GLU A 194 8.31 1.82 5.83
CA GLU A 194 8.43 2.71 7.00
C GLU A 194 9.48 3.82 6.75
N ARG A 195 10.58 3.49 6.09
CA ARG A 195 11.59 4.47 5.73
C ARG A 195 11.07 5.49 4.72
N CYS A 196 10.33 5.07 3.70
CA CYS A 196 9.68 5.97 2.75
C CYS A 196 8.63 6.86 3.44
N ALA A 197 7.82 6.31 4.34
CA ALA A 197 6.90 7.10 5.16
C ALA A 197 7.64 8.14 6.01
N SER A 198 8.78 7.78 6.61
CA SER A 198 9.63 8.67 7.40
C SER A 198 10.21 9.83 6.56
N ILE A 199 10.52 9.62 5.28
CA ILE A 199 10.96 10.69 4.36
C ILE A 199 9.84 11.74 4.21
N ILE A 200 8.60 11.32 3.98
CA ILE A 200 7.44 12.23 3.88
C ILE A 200 7.20 12.94 5.22
N GLN A 201 7.28 12.23 6.34
CA GLN A 201 7.12 12.81 7.67
C GLN A 201 8.19 13.85 8.00
N THR A 202 9.40 13.66 7.51
CA THR A 202 10.48 14.66 7.62
C THR A 202 10.15 15.92 6.82
N ALA A 203 9.61 15.78 5.61
CA ALA A 203 9.15 16.90 4.80
C ALA A 203 8.00 17.67 5.48
N LEU A 204 7.08 16.98 6.15
CA LEU A 204 6.01 17.61 6.96
C LEU A 204 6.57 18.44 8.10
N ILE A 205 7.58 17.95 8.82
CA ILE A 205 8.25 18.68 9.90
C ILE A 205 8.87 19.97 9.36
N GLU A 206 9.61 19.88 8.25
CA GLU A 206 10.30 21.03 7.68
C GLU A 206 9.32 22.10 7.18
N GLN A 207 8.23 21.71 6.54
CA GLN A 207 7.17 22.64 6.14
C GLN A 207 6.55 23.38 7.33
N GLN A 208 6.30 22.66 8.41
CA GLN A 208 5.76 23.29 9.62
C GLN A 208 6.74 24.28 10.24
N ARG A 209 8.02 23.95 10.29
CA ARG A 209 9.08 24.84 10.76
C ARG A 209 9.15 26.13 9.92
N GLN A 210 9.11 26.00 8.59
CA GLN A 210 9.11 27.15 7.69
C GLN A 210 7.88 28.06 7.90
N ARG A 211 6.67 27.45 8.05
CA ARG A 211 5.44 28.22 8.33
C ARG A 211 5.54 29.00 9.66
N LEU A 212 6.09 28.37 10.71
CA LEU A 212 6.26 29.02 12.01
C LEU A 212 7.28 30.15 11.93
N TYR A 213 8.38 29.93 11.20
CA TYR A 213 9.41 30.96 10.98
C TYR A 213 8.83 32.18 10.28
N ILE A 214 8.13 32.00 9.17
CA ILE A 214 7.49 33.09 8.42
C ILE A 214 6.52 33.88 9.30
N ARG A 215 5.72 33.21 10.12
CA ARG A 215 4.77 33.87 11.04
C ARG A 215 5.43 34.64 12.18
N ALA A 216 6.64 34.25 12.57
CA ALA A 216 7.37 34.92 13.65
C ALA A 216 8.06 36.23 13.19
N PHE A 217 8.28 36.38 11.87
CA PHE A 217 9.01 37.51 11.29
C PHE A 217 8.16 38.35 10.29
N ALA A 218 6.88 38.04 10.13
CA ALA A 218 5.89 38.84 9.39
C ALA A 218 5.07 39.72 10.34
#